data_d1e20efc74ece308eeb3fc15744c2a14
#
_entry.id   d1e20efc74ece308eeb3fc15744c2a14
#
_cell.length_a   1.000
_cell.length_b   1.000
_cell.length_c   1.000
_cell.angle_alpha   90.00
_cell.angle_beta   90.00
_cell.angle_gamma   90.00
#
_symmetry.space_group_name_H-M   'P 1'
#
loop_
_entity.id
_entity.type
_entity.pdbx_description
1 polymer ?
#
loop_
_entity_poly.entity_id
_entity_poly.type
_entity_poly.pdbx_seq_one_letter_code
_entity_poly.pdbx_strand_id
1 'polypeptide(L)'
;MKKLNQRKIRWILREAKKGEHTVCGMARLQNITPRHARRVIAKYANEKRPRLLACGRKPKPITPKEVKAVLRVRKTHPVMGACSIQLVLDEQHQHIPHNRVHQILKQQGLSIEQPAKQKRRKWIRFEREHSNSLWHIDYSELDGKQVLGLIDDASRLVPWSEEFDEATAENAVVAFDKAVAKYGPPSQVLSDNGSHFASVIRQSCPDPERNVFQKRLDELGVQHIKTRVHHPQTNGKMERWFETLAQLKPHFKTIRRCVNYYNNKRPNMSLYDGRLKTPAKAYKEKLKGGTA
;
A
#
# COMPACT_ATOMS: atom_id res chain seq x y z
N MET A 1 -15.34 -33.03 -2.37
CA MET A 1 -15.91 -33.54 -1.10
C MET A 1 -16.29 -32.36 -0.21
N LYS A 2 -17.54 -32.26 0.23
CA LYS A 2 -17.94 -31.24 1.20
C LYS A 2 -17.29 -31.53 2.57
N LYS A 3 -16.60 -30.54 3.14
CA LYS A 3 -15.94 -30.67 4.46
C LYS A 3 -16.97 -30.99 5.54
N LEU A 4 -16.62 -31.94 6.42
CA LEU A 4 -17.38 -32.20 7.64
C LEU A 4 -17.37 -30.92 8.51
N ASN A 5 -18.55 -30.54 9.02
CA ASN A 5 -18.68 -29.45 9.99
C ASN A 5 -19.16 -30.01 11.36
N GLN A 6 -19.11 -29.17 12.35
CA GLN A 6 -19.49 -29.52 13.73
C GLN A 6 -20.93 -30.08 13.84
N ARG A 7 -21.87 -29.52 13.03
CA ARG A 7 -23.27 -29.94 13.02
C ARG A 7 -23.43 -31.36 12.49
N LYS A 8 -22.70 -31.68 11.39
CA LYS A 8 -22.71 -33.04 10.79
C LYS A 8 -22.12 -34.10 11.73
N ILE A 9 -21.03 -33.78 12.44
CA ILE A 9 -20.43 -34.70 13.42
C ILE A 9 -21.41 -35.00 14.53
N ARG A 10 -22.02 -33.97 15.11
CA ARG A 10 -23.03 -34.16 16.20
C ARG A 10 -24.21 -35.01 15.73
N TRP A 11 -24.67 -34.81 14.47
CA TRP A 11 -25.75 -35.61 13.92
C TRP A 11 -25.34 -37.09 13.77
N ILE A 12 -24.17 -37.36 13.15
CA ILE A 12 -23.65 -38.73 12.96
C ILE A 12 -23.55 -39.46 14.31
N LEU A 13 -23.02 -38.81 15.33
CA LEU A 13 -22.86 -39.43 16.64
C LEU A 13 -24.18 -39.67 17.36
N ARG A 14 -25.17 -38.79 17.19
CA ARG A 14 -26.50 -38.95 17.72
C ARG A 14 -27.23 -40.13 17.07
N GLU A 15 -27.20 -40.19 15.72
CA GLU A 15 -27.86 -41.28 15.00
C GLU A 15 -27.15 -42.62 15.19
N ALA A 16 -25.83 -42.65 15.35
CA ALA A 16 -25.08 -43.86 15.71
C ALA A 16 -25.45 -44.39 17.08
N LYS A 17 -25.82 -43.54 18.06
CA LYS A 17 -26.30 -43.93 19.38
C LYS A 17 -27.74 -44.43 19.34
N LYS A 18 -28.59 -43.87 18.48
CA LYS A 18 -29.99 -44.32 18.32
C LYS A 18 -30.12 -45.67 17.63
N GLY A 19 -29.17 -46.04 16.79
CA GLY A 19 -29.20 -47.28 16.03
C GLY A 19 -30.20 -47.32 14.86
N GLU A 20 -30.88 -46.21 14.57
CA GLU A 20 -31.93 -46.15 13.52
C GLU A 20 -31.38 -46.20 12.09
N HIS A 21 -30.12 -45.81 11.90
CA HIS A 21 -29.45 -45.75 10.61
C HIS A 21 -28.19 -46.63 10.58
N THR A 22 -27.99 -47.33 9.49
CA THR A 22 -26.73 -48.02 9.23
C THR A 22 -25.61 -46.99 8.95
N VAL A 23 -24.35 -47.37 9.21
CA VAL A 23 -23.20 -46.47 8.91
C VAL A 23 -23.16 -46.04 7.43
N CYS A 24 -23.56 -46.95 6.53
CA CYS A 24 -23.67 -46.64 5.10
C CYS A 24 -24.78 -45.63 4.80
N GLY A 25 -25.94 -45.77 5.49
CA GLY A 25 -27.05 -44.83 5.38
C GLY A 25 -26.66 -43.43 5.88
N MET A 26 -26.05 -43.35 7.08
CA MET A 26 -25.54 -42.07 7.62
C MET A 26 -24.50 -41.41 6.70
N ALA A 27 -23.60 -42.21 6.14
CA ALA A 27 -22.58 -41.73 5.23
C ALA A 27 -23.18 -41.12 3.94
N ARG A 28 -24.18 -41.80 3.40
CA ARG A 28 -24.91 -41.33 2.21
C ARG A 28 -25.64 -40.01 2.50
N LEU A 29 -26.37 -39.89 3.57
CA LEU A 29 -27.11 -38.70 3.97
C LEU A 29 -26.19 -37.50 4.21
N GLN A 30 -24.99 -37.71 4.74
CA GLN A 30 -24.02 -36.64 4.97
C GLN A 30 -23.05 -36.37 3.83
N ASN A 31 -23.19 -37.15 2.72
CA ASN A 31 -22.34 -37.08 1.53
C ASN A 31 -20.85 -37.29 1.86
N ILE A 32 -20.56 -38.35 2.64
CA ILE A 32 -19.22 -38.80 3.01
C ILE A 32 -19.09 -40.30 2.74
N THR A 33 -17.86 -40.82 2.81
CA THR A 33 -17.64 -42.26 2.66
C THR A 33 -17.98 -43.02 3.94
N PRO A 34 -18.46 -44.31 3.88
CA PRO A 34 -18.70 -45.11 5.07
C PRO A 34 -17.46 -45.28 5.96
N ARG A 35 -16.27 -45.36 5.35
CA ARG A 35 -14.99 -45.37 6.06
C ARG A 35 -14.78 -44.10 6.91
N HIS A 36 -15.14 -42.94 6.33
CA HIS A 36 -15.06 -41.67 7.05
C HIS A 36 -16.07 -41.61 8.22
N ALA A 37 -17.30 -42.05 7.99
CA ALA A 37 -18.30 -42.13 9.08
C ALA A 37 -17.84 -43.02 10.24
N ARG A 38 -17.28 -44.21 9.96
CA ARG A 38 -16.70 -45.08 11.01
C ARG A 38 -15.59 -44.40 11.79
N ARG A 39 -14.68 -43.68 11.09
CA ARG A 39 -13.60 -42.93 11.74
C ARG A 39 -14.14 -41.82 12.63
N VAL A 40 -15.19 -41.10 12.23
CA VAL A 40 -15.83 -40.06 13.03
C VAL A 40 -16.45 -40.68 14.29
N ILE A 41 -17.19 -41.76 14.13
CA ILE A 41 -17.81 -42.46 15.28
C ILE A 41 -16.73 -42.94 16.28
N ALA A 42 -15.72 -43.66 15.80
CA ALA A 42 -14.62 -44.14 16.62
C ALA A 42 -13.86 -43.01 17.33
N LYS A 43 -13.57 -41.94 16.60
CA LYS A 43 -12.82 -40.82 17.16
C LYS A 43 -13.53 -40.09 18.30
N TYR A 44 -14.85 -39.96 18.20
CA TYR A 44 -15.64 -39.15 19.14
C TYR A 44 -16.57 -39.97 20.04
N ALA A 45 -16.42 -41.30 20.06
CA ALA A 45 -17.29 -42.22 20.81
C ALA A 45 -17.44 -41.84 22.27
N ASN A 46 -16.35 -41.40 22.91
CA ASN A 46 -16.29 -41.08 24.34
C ASN A 46 -16.40 -39.58 24.64
N GLU A 47 -16.59 -38.72 23.62
CA GLU A 47 -16.68 -37.29 23.84
C GLU A 47 -18.14 -36.82 24.01
N LYS A 48 -18.48 -36.23 25.15
CA LYS A 48 -19.83 -35.65 25.42
C LYS A 48 -20.12 -34.47 24.48
N ARG A 49 -19.11 -33.67 24.13
CA ARG A 49 -19.23 -32.50 23.26
C ARG A 49 -18.09 -32.49 22.22
N PRO A 50 -18.21 -33.30 21.15
CA PRO A 50 -17.18 -33.39 20.14
C PRO A 50 -16.91 -32.02 19.49
N ARG A 51 -15.65 -31.63 19.43
CA ARG A 51 -15.19 -30.41 18.72
C ARG A 51 -14.31 -30.78 17.54
N LEU A 52 -14.57 -30.16 16.39
CA LEU A 52 -13.64 -30.23 15.28
C LEU A 52 -12.31 -29.57 15.69
N LEU A 53 -11.27 -30.37 15.64
CA LEU A 53 -9.91 -29.81 15.77
C LEU A 53 -9.60 -28.99 14.51
N ALA A 54 -8.91 -27.88 14.70
CA ALA A 54 -8.40 -27.08 13.59
C ALA A 54 -7.52 -27.97 12.70
N CYS A 55 -7.86 -28.02 11.40
CA CYS A 55 -7.04 -28.74 10.43
C CYS A 55 -5.81 -27.90 10.09
N GLY A 56 -4.65 -28.57 9.98
CA GLY A 56 -3.42 -27.95 9.56
C GLY A 56 -2.29 -28.12 10.57
N ARG A 57 -1.11 -27.66 10.17
CA ARG A 57 0.08 -27.67 11.04
C ARG A 57 -0.10 -26.62 12.14
N LYS A 58 0.18 -26.98 13.40
CA LYS A 58 0.19 -26.02 14.50
C LYS A 58 1.21 -24.91 14.19
N PRO A 59 0.85 -23.62 14.36
CA PRO A 59 1.79 -22.53 14.19
C PRO A 59 3.00 -22.73 15.10
N LYS A 60 4.21 -22.55 14.55
CA LYS A 60 5.41 -22.55 15.38
C LYS A 60 5.38 -21.33 16.32
N PRO A 61 5.78 -21.44 17.58
CA PRO A 61 5.85 -20.28 18.48
C PRO A 61 6.82 -19.24 17.94
N ILE A 62 6.51 -17.97 18.18
CA ILE A 62 7.37 -16.84 17.80
C ILE A 62 8.54 -16.82 18.77
N THR A 63 9.75 -16.74 18.24
CA THR A 63 10.98 -16.71 19.04
C THR A 63 11.36 -15.27 19.41
N PRO A 64 12.03 -15.04 20.56
CA PRO A 64 12.53 -13.72 20.94
C PRO A 64 13.50 -13.12 19.90
N LYS A 65 14.25 -13.96 19.18
CA LYS A 65 15.15 -13.54 18.10
C LYS A 65 14.37 -12.91 16.95
N GLU A 66 13.25 -13.51 16.53
CA GLU A 66 12.39 -12.98 15.48
C GLU A 66 11.74 -11.66 15.89
N VAL A 67 11.26 -11.56 17.12
CA VAL A 67 10.70 -10.31 17.65
C VAL A 67 11.73 -9.19 17.59
N LYS A 68 12.95 -9.45 18.10
CA LYS A 68 14.05 -8.47 18.09
C LYS A 68 14.42 -8.03 16.68
N ALA A 69 14.49 -8.97 15.72
CA ALA A 69 14.81 -8.66 14.32
C ALA A 69 13.74 -7.76 13.69
N VAL A 70 12.45 -8.10 13.85
CA VAL A 70 11.33 -7.32 13.31
C VAL A 70 11.29 -5.92 13.93
N LEU A 71 11.45 -5.81 15.24
CA LEU A 71 11.41 -4.52 15.94
C LEU A 71 12.61 -3.63 15.55
N ARG A 72 13.79 -4.20 15.31
CA ARG A 72 14.95 -3.46 14.80
C ARG A 72 14.65 -2.80 13.47
N VAL A 73 14.09 -3.56 12.50
CA VAL A 73 13.71 -3.00 11.19
C VAL A 73 12.60 -1.96 11.35
N ARG A 74 11.59 -2.23 12.22
CA ARG A 74 10.50 -1.29 12.46
C ARG A 74 10.97 0.03 13.09
N LYS A 75 11.98 0.00 13.95
CA LYS A 75 12.60 1.20 14.54
C LYS A 75 13.31 2.05 13.48
N THR A 76 14.01 1.41 12.55
CA THR A 76 14.67 2.11 11.43
C THR A 76 13.66 2.63 10.40
N HIS A 77 12.55 1.91 10.23
CA HIS A 77 11.50 2.20 9.26
C HIS A 77 10.12 2.28 9.93
N PRO A 78 9.76 3.42 10.55
CA PRO A 78 8.62 3.55 11.46
C PRO A 78 7.25 3.15 10.90
N VAL A 79 7.02 3.35 9.59
CA VAL A 79 5.71 3.11 8.94
C VAL A 79 5.71 1.94 7.97
N MET A 80 6.72 1.08 8.05
CA MET A 80 6.81 -0.09 7.17
C MET A 80 5.82 -1.18 7.55
N GLY A 81 5.09 -1.73 6.55
CA GLY A 81 4.21 -2.89 6.73
C GLY A 81 4.95 -4.22 6.70
N ALA A 82 4.24 -5.30 7.06
CA ALA A 82 4.82 -6.64 7.22
C ALA A 82 5.54 -7.17 5.99
N CYS A 83 4.97 -6.97 4.78
CA CYS A 83 5.60 -7.43 3.53
C CYS A 83 6.93 -6.72 3.26
N SER A 84 6.98 -5.41 3.48
CA SER A 84 8.22 -4.65 3.27
C SER A 84 9.29 -5.01 4.30
N ILE A 85 8.89 -5.25 5.57
CA ILE A 85 9.81 -5.70 6.63
C ILE A 85 10.37 -7.09 6.29
N GLN A 86 9.54 -8.02 5.80
CA GLN A 86 10.03 -9.32 5.34
C GLN A 86 11.13 -9.16 4.31
N LEU A 87 10.91 -8.35 3.27
CA LEU A 87 11.91 -8.17 2.20
C LEU A 87 13.23 -7.54 2.71
N VAL A 88 13.15 -6.58 3.65
CA VAL A 88 14.36 -6.04 4.30
C VAL A 88 15.10 -7.12 5.10
N LEU A 89 14.37 -7.99 5.80
CA LEU A 89 14.98 -9.11 6.53
C LEU A 89 15.56 -10.16 5.59
N ASP A 90 14.90 -10.42 4.46
CA ASP A 90 15.42 -11.34 3.42
C ASP A 90 16.75 -10.84 2.83
N GLU A 91 16.89 -9.53 2.56
CA GLU A 91 18.16 -8.92 2.15
C GLU A 91 19.26 -9.03 3.23
N GLN A 92 18.87 -9.12 4.50
CA GLN A 92 19.78 -9.36 5.63
C GLN A 92 20.02 -10.86 5.91
N HIS A 93 19.62 -11.74 4.98
CA HIS A 93 19.69 -13.20 5.12
C HIS A 93 18.94 -13.76 6.36
N GLN A 94 17.88 -13.05 6.80
CA GLN A 94 17.02 -13.44 7.92
C GLN A 94 15.58 -13.63 7.44
N HIS A 95 15.26 -14.79 6.89
CA HIS A 95 13.92 -15.05 6.37
C HIS A 95 12.88 -15.21 7.48
N ILE A 96 11.96 -14.24 7.61
CA ILE A 96 10.78 -14.32 8.47
C ILE A 96 9.54 -14.02 7.60
N PRO A 97 8.63 -14.99 7.37
CA PRO A 97 7.47 -14.81 6.50
C PRO A 97 6.58 -13.65 6.96
N HIS A 98 6.02 -12.89 6.02
CA HIS A 98 5.22 -11.68 6.30
C HIS A 98 4.04 -11.91 7.27
N ASN A 99 3.39 -13.08 7.22
CA ASN A 99 2.32 -13.43 8.16
C ASN A 99 2.85 -13.47 9.60
N ARG A 100 4.07 -13.95 9.80
CA ARG A 100 4.73 -14.03 11.09
C ARG A 100 5.19 -12.64 11.56
N VAL A 101 5.73 -11.84 10.63
CA VAL A 101 6.04 -10.42 10.87
C VAL A 101 4.78 -9.66 11.28
N HIS A 102 3.67 -9.85 10.55
CA HIS A 102 2.39 -9.20 10.88
C HIS A 102 1.89 -9.59 12.28
N GLN A 103 1.99 -10.86 12.65
CA GLN A 103 1.62 -11.33 13.98
C GLN A 103 2.47 -10.66 15.07
N ILE A 104 3.77 -10.52 14.87
CA ILE A 104 4.67 -9.81 15.79
C ILE A 104 4.26 -8.34 15.92
N LEU A 105 4.06 -7.64 14.79
CA LEU A 105 3.63 -6.23 14.80
C LEU A 105 2.29 -6.05 15.52
N LYS A 106 1.34 -6.96 15.33
CA LYS A 106 0.03 -6.93 16.00
C LYS A 106 0.18 -7.14 17.53
N GLN A 107 0.99 -8.09 17.97
CA GLN A 107 1.28 -8.34 19.38
C GLN A 107 1.95 -7.15 20.08
N GLN A 108 2.73 -6.36 19.32
CA GLN A 108 3.41 -5.17 19.81
C GLN A 108 2.59 -3.87 19.66
N GLY A 109 1.31 -3.96 19.22
CA GLY A 109 0.47 -2.78 19.00
C GLY A 109 0.91 -1.88 17.83
N LEU A 110 1.82 -2.36 16.98
CA LEU A 110 2.40 -1.60 15.87
C LEU A 110 1.64 -1.78 14.53
N SER A 111 0.56 -2.55 14.53
CA SER A 111 -0.30 -2.77 13.37
C SER A 111 -1.76 -2.63 13.76
N ILE A 112 -2.47 -1.70 13.10
CA ILE A 112 -3.90 -1.47 13.30
C ILE A 112 -4.65 -2.09 12.12
N GLU A 113 -5.70 -2.86 12.39
CA GLU A 113 -6.57 -3.40 11.37
C GLU A 113 -7.37 -2.26 10.70
N GLN A 114 -7.34 -2.23 9.37
CA GLN A 114 -8.09 -1.26 8.57
C GLN A 114 -9.10 -2.02 7.68
N PRO A 115 -10.33 -2.28 8.16
CA PRO A 115 -11.33 -3.06 7.42
C PRO A 115 -11.67 -2.49 6.04
N ALA A 116 -11.65 -1.16 5.90
CA ALA A 116 -11.90 -0.48 4.63
C ALA A 116 -10.88 -0.84 3.53
N LYS A 117 -9.64 -1.21 3.90
CA LYS A 117 -8.60 -1.61 2.92
C LYS A 117 -8.77 -3.04 2.41
N GLN A 118 -9.64 -3.86 3.00
CA GLN A 118 -9.86 -5.26 2.59
C GLN A 118 -10.72 -5.41 1.33
N LYS A 119 -11.52 -4.40 0.96
CA LYS A 119 -12.45 -4.41 -0.19
C LYS A 119 -11.89 -3.69 -1.42
N ARG A 120 -10.61 -3.84 -1.74
CA ARG A 120 -10.01 -3.11 -2.86
C ARG A 120 -10.39 -3.72 -4.22
N ARG A 121 -10.84 -2.84 -5.16
CA ARG A 121 -10.93 -3.15 -6.59
C ARG A 121 -9.51 -3.29 -7.17
N LYS A 122 -9.33 -4.22 -8.12
CA LYS A 122 -8.09 -4.29 -8.91
C LYS A 122 -8.10 -3.13 -9.90
N TRP A 123 -7.17 -2.19 -9.75
CA TRP A 123 -6.97 -1.09 -10.67
C TRP A 123 -5.85 -1.41 -11.64
N ILE A 124 -5.96 -0.97 -12.90
CA ILE A 124 -4.88 -1.05 -13.87
C ILE A 124 -3.84 -0.02 -13.47
N ARG A 125 -2.61 -0.49 -13.24
CA ARG A 125 -1.48 0.37 -12.90
C ARG A 125 -0.94 1.02 -14.16
N PHE A 126 -0.92 2.35 -14.18
CA PHE A 126 -0.22 3.13 -15.19
C PHE A 126 1.08 3.68 -14.60
N GLU A 127 2.17 3.60 -15.36
CA GLU A 127 3.48 4.08 -14.98
C GLU A 127 4.29 4.45 -16.22
N ARG A 128 4.93 5.62 -16.22
CA ARG A 128 5.88 6.02 -17.26
C ARG A 128 7.15 5.18 -17.15
N GLU A 129 7.79 4.96 -18.29
CA GLU A 129 9.03 4.17 -18.38
C GLU A 129 10.21 4.94 -17.79
N HIS A 130 10.34 6.23 -18.14
CA HIS A 130 11.49 7.06 -17.80
C HIS A 130 11.16 8.10 -16.72
N SER A 131 12.12 8.34 -15.83
CA SER A 131 12.11 9.45 -14.88
C SER A 131 12.10 10.77 -15.61
N ASN A 132 11.51 11.81 -15.00
CA ASN A 132 11.28 13.13 -15.60
C ASN A 132 10.38 13.13 -16.85
N SER A 133 9.74 12.02 -17.20
CA SER A 133 8.73 12.05 -18.27
C SER A 133 7.44 12.71 -17.81
N LEU A 134 7.04 12.50 -16.55
CA LEU A 134 5.82 13.05 -15.97
C LEU A 134 5.99 13.26 -14.47
N TRP A 135 5.74 14.48 -14.00
CA TRP A 135 5.55 14.74 -12.58
C TRP A 135 4.07 15.00 -12.29
N HIS A 136 3.58 14.46 -11.19
CA HIS A 136 2.30 14.84 -10.62
C HIS A 136 2.54 15.94 -9.59
N ILE A 137 1.64 16.92 -9.55
CA ILE A 137 1.65 18.02 -8.58
C ILE A 137 0.26 18.14 -7.95
N ASP A 138 0.21 18.35 -6.66
CA ASP A 138 -1.06 18.50 -5.93
C ASP A 138 -0.83 19.18 -4.58
N TYR A 139 -1.89 19.78 -4.04
CA TYR A 139 -1.97 20.29 -2.67
C TYR A 139 -2.77 19.32 -1.79
N SER A 140 -2.41 19.26 -0.52
CA SER A 140 -3.18 18.56 0.51
C SER A 140 -3.05 19.29 1.83
N GLU A 141 -4.13 19.35 2.59
CA GLU A 141 -4.09 19.91 3.94
C GLU A 141 -3.50 18.89 4.92
N LEU A 142 -2.54 19.34 5.73
CA LEU A 142 -1.93 18.57 6.79
C LEU A 142 -1.62 19.47 7.99
N ASP A 143 -2.20 19.16 9.13
CA ASP A 143 -2.04 19.92 10.39
C ASP A 143 -2.37 21.42 10.24
N GLY A 144 -3.41 21.76 9.46
CA GLY A 144 -3.85 23.16 9.24
C GLY A 144 -2.98 23.96 8.26
N LYS A 145 -2.01 23.33 7.59
CA LYS A 145 -1.18 23.93 6.54
C LYS A 145 -1.48 23.28 5.18
N GLN A 146 -1.29 24.05 4.13
CA GLN A 146 -1.33 23.54 2.77
C GLN A 146 0.03 22.97 2.39
N VAL A 147 0.08 21.66 2.12
CA VAL A 147 1.31 21.00 1.70
C VAL A 147 1.26 20.74 0.21
N LEU A 148 2.16 21.38 -0.53
CA LEU A 148 2.39 21.03 -1.92
C LEU A 148 3.33 19.84 -2.00
N GLY A 149 3.00 18.89 -2.89
CA GLY A 149 3.85 17.77 -3.23
C GLY A 149 4.04 17.62 -4.72
N LEU A 150 5.23 17.19 -5.12
CA LEU A 150 5.53 16.72 -6.46
C LEU A 150 6.00 15.27 -6.37
N ILE A 151 5.59 14.42 -7.33
CA ILE A 151 6.05 13.04 -7.43
C ILE A 151 6.32 12.65 -8.87
N ASP A 152 7.49 12.06 -9.11
CA ASP A 152 7.83 11.47 -10.40
C ASP A 152 7.05 10.19 -10.65
N ASP A 153 6.40 10.09 -11.79
CA ASP A 153 5.51 9.00 -12.16
C ASP A 153 6.24 7.65 -12.24
N ALA A 154 7.43 7.63 -12.83
CA ALA A 154 8.19 6.42 -13.09
C ALA A 154 8.88 5.86 -11.84
N SER A 155 9.51 6.71 -11.06
CA SER A 155 10.38 6.33 -9.94
C SER A 155 9.73 6.48 -8.56
N ARG A 156 8.58 7.17 -8.46
CA ARG A 156 7.97 7.57 -7.18
C ARG A 156 8.86 8.51 -6.36
N LEU A 157 9.92 9.06 -6.95
CA LEU A 157 10.71 10.09 -6.30
C LEU A 157 9.81 11.30 -6.00
N VAL A 158 9.97 11.91 -4.85
CA VAL A 158 9.37 13.20 -4.50
C VAL A 158 10.43 14.27 -4.73
N PRO A 159 10.40 15.00 -5.88
CA PRO A 159 11.39 16.03 -6.16
C PRO A 159 11.35 17.13 -5.12
N TRP A 160 10.13 17.56 -4.74
CA TRP A 160 9.91 18.57 -3.71
C TRP A 160 8.59 18.37 -2.98
N SER A 161 8.54 18.77 -1.73
CA SER A 161 7.33 18.95 -0.95
C SER A 161 7.59 20.00 0.12
N GLU A 162 6.65 20.94 0.29
CA GLU A 162 6.80 22.09 1.17
C GLU A 162 5.46 22.55 1.74
N GLU A 163 5.47 23.11 2.94
CA GLU A 163 4.30 23.68 3.62
C GLU A 163 4.14 25.16 3.28
N PHE A 164 2.89 25.56 3.07
CA PHE A 164 2.47 26.94 2.84
C PHE A 164 1.24 27.25 3.70
N ASP A 165 0.98 28.52 3.93
CA ASP A 165 -0.25 28.94 4.61
C ASP A 165 -1.47 28.78 3.69
N GLU A 166 -1.30 29.05 2.40
CA GLU A 166 -2.34 29.00 1.39
C GLU A 166 -1.91 28.25 0.12
N ALA A 167 -2.87 27.59 -0.54
CA ALA A 167 -2.67 26.96 -1.84
C ALA A 167 -2.83 28.00 -2.95
N THR A 168 -1.73 28.58 -3.40
CA THR A 168 -1.70 29.58 -4.47
C THR A 168 -0.88 29.11 -5.66
N ALA A 169 -1.08 29.76 -6.83
CA ALA A 169 -0.29 29.49 -8.03
C ALA A 169 1.17 29.93 -7.86
N GLU A 170 1.41 31.02 -7.16
CA GLU A 170 2.73 31.55 -6.84
C GLU A 170 3.55 30.57 -5.98
N ASN A 171 2.92 30.02 -4.94
CA ASN A 171 3.52 28.99 -4.10
C ASN A 171 3.83 27.71 -4.88
N ALA A 172 2.96 27.36 -5.85
CA ALA A 172 3.20 26.22 -6.74
C ALA A 172 4.43 26.46 -7.63
N VAL A 173 4.60 27.67 -8.17
CA VAL A 173 5.80 28.06 -8.95
C VAL A 173 7.05 27.97 -8.09
N VAL A 174 7.05 28.53 -6.88
CA VAL A 174 8.21 28.50 -5.97
C VAL A 174 8.66 27.08 -5.68
N ALA A 175 7.73 26.17 -5.36
CA ALA A 175 8.05 24.77 -5.08
C ALA A 175 8.51 24.03 -6.34
N PHE A 176 7.87 24.29 -7.49
CA PHE A 176 8.22 23.69 -8.76
C PHE A 176 9.63 24.09 -9.19
N ASP A 177 9.98 25.38 -9.11
CA ASP A 177 11.30 25.88 -9.47
C ASP A 177 12.41 25.26 -8.58
N LYS A 178 12.16 25.07 -7.28
CA LYS A 178 13.08 24.36 -6.38
C LYS A 178 13.29 22.91 -6.83
N ALA A 179 12.23 22.25 -7.29
CA ALA A 179 12.32 20.89 -7.82
C ALA A 179 13.10 20.84 -9.14
N VAL A 180 12.81 21.77 -10.06
CA VAL A 180 13.50 21.90 -11.35
C VAL A 180 14.98 22.21 -11.18
N ALA A 181 15.33 23.10 -10.27
CA ALA A 181 16.73 23.43 -9.96
C ALA A 181 17.53 22.19 -9.52
N LYS A 182 16.88 21.23 -8.89
CA LYS A 182 17.55 20.01 -8.36
C LYS A 182 17.56 18.84 -9.32
N TYR A 183 16.50 18.64 -10.10
CA TYR A 183 16.30 17.43 -10.90
C TYR A 183 16.15 17.69 -12.40
N GLY A 184 16.20 18.95 -12.83
CA GLY A 184 15.85 19.38 -14.18
C GLY A 184 14.33 19.40 -14.40
N PRO A 185 13.86 20.08 -15.48
CA PRO A 185 12.46 20.15 -15.82
C PRO A 185 11.94 18.77 -16.31
N PRO A 186 10.70 18.37 -15.93
CA PRO A 186 10.07 17.20 -16.52
C PRO A 186 9.56 17.51 -17.92
N SER A 187 9.30 16.48 -18.72
CA SER A 187 8.64 16.67 -20.02
C SER A 187 7.18 17.10 -19.87
N GLN A 188 6.52 16.59 -18.83
CA GLN A 188 5.09 16.81 -18.58
C GLN A 188 4.82 17.00 -17.08
N VAL A 189 3.80 17.82 -16.76
CA VAL A 189 3.25 17.96 -15.41
C VAL A 189 1.77 17.64 -15.44
N LEU A 190 1.31 16.81 -14.52
CA LEU A 190 -0.09 16.47 -14.33
C LEU A 190 -0.58 17.09 -13.03
N SER A 191 -1.64 17.92 -13.13
CA SER A 191 -2.34 18.49 -11.99
C SER A 191 -3.84 18.15 -12.02
N ASP A 192 -4.52 18.43 -10.95
CA ASP A 192 -5.97 18.57 -10.97
C ASP A 192 -6.40 19.88 -11.68
N ASN A 193 -7.71 20.17 -11.65
CA ASN A 193 -8.28 21.40 -12.24
C ASN A 193 -8.40 22.53 -11.21
N GLY A 194 -7.68 22.48 -10.11
CA GLY A 194 -7.68 23.54 -9.10
C GLY A 194 -7.23 24.89 -9.69
N SER A 195 -7.80 26.00 -9.19
CA SER A 195 -7.48 27.36 -9.67
C SER A 195 -6.02 27.75 -9.49
N HIS A 196 -5.32 27.12 -8.55
CA HIS A 196 -3.89 27.30 -8.31
C HIS A 196 -2.99 26.65 -9.38
N PHE A 197 -3.50 25.69 -10.16
CA PHE A 197 -2.74 25.07 -11.24
C PHE A 197 -3.24 25.46 -12.64
N ALA A 198 -4.52 25.82 -12.75
CA ALA A 198 -5.12 26.10 -14.03
C ALA A 198 -6.15 27.21 -13.95
N SER A 199 -6.18 28.06 -14.99
CA SER A 199 -7.23 29.05 -15.13
C SER A 199 -8.59 28.37 -15.32
N VAL A 200 -9.61 28.86 -14.60
CA VAL A 200 -10.96 28.33 -14.63
C VAL A 200 -11.72 28.89 -15.83
N ILE A 201 -12.14 28.04 -16.76
CA ILE A 201 -13.01 28.40 -17.87
C ILE A 201 -14.40 28.65 -17.31
N ARG A 202 -14.95 29.87 -17.52
CA ARG A 202 -16.32 30.24 -17.15
C ARG A 202 -17.09 30.62 -18.40
N GLN A 203 -18.43 30.52 -18.37
CA GLN A 203 -19.26 30.97 -19.48
C GLN A 203 -19.04 32.46 -19.84
N SER A 204 -18.72 33.27 -18.84
CA SER A 204 -18.38 34.70 -19.01
C SER A 204 -16.96 34.97 -19.54
N CYS A 205 -16.07 33.96 -19.51
CA CYS A 205 -14.71 34.06 -20.00
C CYS A 205 -14.26 32.70 -20.55
N PRO A 206 -14.59 32.38 -21.82
CA PRO A 206 -14.29 31.09 -22.44
C PRO A 206 -12.80 30.85 -22.69
N ASP A 207 -11.99 31.92 -22.80
CA ASP A 207 -10.53 31.87 -22.96
C ASP A 207 -9.84 32.70 -21.86
N PRO A 208 -9.80 32.21 -20.61
CA PRO A 208 -9.21 32.94 -19.50
C PRO A 208 -7.69 33.03 -19.70
N GLU A 209 -7.12 34.18 -19.34
CA GLU A 209 -5.66 34.30 -19.26
C GLU A 209 -5.04 33.19 -18.41
N ARG A 210 -3.93 32.62 -18.91
CA ARG A 210 -3.20 31.57 -18.16
C ARG A 210 -2.71 32.12 -16.83
N ASN A 211 -2.87 31.29 -15.76
CA ASN A 211 -2.37 31.65 -14.45
C ASN A 211 -0.82 31.60 -14.41
N VAL A 212 -0.22 32.11 -13.33
CA VAL A 212 1.23 32.23 -13.19
C VAL A 212 1.93 30.87 -13.30
N PHE A 213 1.34 29.80 -12.75
CA PHE A 213 1.91 28.46 -12.84
C PHE A 213 1.91 27.93 -14.29
N GLN A 214 0.83 28.14 -15.04
CA GLN A 214 0.77 27.74 -16.46
C GLN A 214 1.78 28.51 -17.32
N LYS A 215 1.91 29.83 -17.09
CA LYS A 215 2.94 30.65 -17.75
C LYS A 215 4.34 30.12 -17.49
N ARG A 216 4.62 29.75 -16.24
CA ARG A 216 5.92 29.19 -15.87
C ARG A 216 6.22 27.86 -16.53
N LEU A 217 5.23 26.97 -16.67
CA LEU A 217 5.40 25.71 -17.41
C LEU A 217 5.72 25.95 -18.89
N ASP A 218 5.03 26.93 -19.51
CA ASP A 218 5.26 27.31 -20.92
C ASP A 218 6.70 27.86 -21.14
N GLU A 219 7.19 28.72 -20.25
CA GLU A 219 8.57 29.24 -20.28
C GLU A 219 9.62 28.14 -20.24
N LEU A 220 9.34 27.07 -19.52
CA LEU A 220 10.23 25.90 -19.37
C LEU A 220 10.01 24.82 -20.44
N GLY A 221 9.07 25.02 -21.38
CA GLY A 221 8.70 24.03 -22.38
C GLY A 221 8.07 22.75 -21.80
N VAL A 222 7.44 22.83 -20.64
CA VAL A 222 6.84 21.70 -19.94
C VAL A 222 5.36 21.58 -20.30
N GLN A 223 4.95 20.45 -20.83
CA GLN A 223 3.55 20.20 -21.20
C GLN A 223 2.67 20.04 -19.96
N HIS A 224 1.64 20.87 -19.82
CA HIS A 224 0.65 20.74 -18.75
C HIS A 224 -0.47 19.78 -19.13
N ILE A 225 -0.68 18.75 -18.32
CA ILE A 225 -1.78 17.77 -18.45
C ILE A 225 -2.75 17.97 -17.29
N LYS A 226 -4.02 18.22 -17.60
CA LYS A 226 -5.08 18.32 -16.59
C LYS A 226 -5.79 16.98 -16.43
N THR A 227 -6.10 16.59 -15.20
CA THR A 227 -6.92 15.39 -14.97
C THR A 227 -8.33 15.60 -15.50
N ARG A 228 -8.94 14.54 -16.05
CA ARG A 228 -10.35 14.59 -16.43
C ARG A 228 -11.21 14.66 -15.16
N VAL A 229 -12.28 15.47 -15.20
CA VAL A 229 -13.27 15.55 -14.14
C VAL A 229 -13.84 14.15 -13.90
N HIS A 230 -13.96 13.72 -12.64
CA HIS A 230 -14.40 12.39 -12.22
C HIS A 230 -13.50 11.18 -12.53
N HIS A 231 -12.20 11.38 -12.78
CA HIS A 231 -11.22 10.29 -12.86
C HIS A 231 -10.24 10.28 -11.67
N PRO A 232 -10.64 9.84 -10.46
CA PRO A 232 -9.80 9.86 -9.25
C PRO A 232 -8.56 8.96 -9.36
N GLN A 233 -8.52 8.07 -10.36
CA GLN A 233 -7.40 7.14 -10.56
C GLN A 233 -6.08 7.83 -10.91
N THR A 234 -6.14 9.01 -11.50
CA THR A 234 -4.99 9.75 -11.98
C THR A 234 -4.18 10.35 -10.84
N ASN A 235 -4.83 10.70 -9.72
CA ASN A 235 -4.20 11.31 -8.52
C ASN A 235 -3.78 10.32 -7.44
N GLY A 236 -4.02 9.01 -7.63
CA GLY A 236 -3.76 7.97 -6.63
C GLY A 236 -2.29 7.87 -6.17
N LYS A 237 -1.32 8.42 -6.94
CA LYS A 237 0.09 8.48 -6.54
C LYS A 237 0.33 9.61 -5.55
N MET A 238 -0.30 10.78 -5.77
CA MET A 238 -0.25 11.92 -4.85
C MET A 238 -0.97 11.62 -3.55
N GLU A 239 -2.19 11.04 -3.61
CA GLU A 239 -2.92 10.58 -2.42
C GLU A 239 -2.07 9.64 -1.56
N ARG A 240 -1.37 8.69 -2.21
CA ARG A 240 -0.48 7.76 -1.52
C ARG A 240 0.74 8.45 -0.91
N TRP A 241 1.28 9.47 -1.58
CA TRP A 241 2.36 10.27 -1.03
C TRP A 241 1.90 11.02 0.23
N PHE A 242 0.78 11.74 0.16
CA PHE A 242 0.24 12.48 1.31
C PHE A 242 -0.15 11.57 2.47
N GLU A 243 -0.76 10.40 2.19
CA GLU A 243 -1.01 9.37 3.23
C GLU A 243 0.32 8.93 3.90
N THR A 244 1.37 8.74 3.11
CA THR A 244 2.69 8.37 3.63
C THR A 244 3.32 9.52 4.41
N LEU A 245 3.23 10.74 3.94
CA LEU A 245 3.76 11.93 4.60
C LEU A 245 3.09 12.15 5.96
N ALA A 246 1.76 12.04 6.03
CA ALA A 246 1.02 12.14 7.29
C ALA A 246 1.48 11.10 8.33
N GLN A 247 1.78 9.87 7.87
CA GLN A 247 2.32 8.83 8.74
C GLN A 247 3.78 9.06 9.15
N LEU A 248 4.58 9.73 8.30
CA LEU A 248 5.99 10.02 8.58
C LEU A 248 6.18 11.26 9.48
N LYS A 249 5.29 12.25 9.36
CA LYS A 249 5.44 13.54 10.05
C LYS A 249 5.63 13.41 11.57
N PRO A 250 4.94 12.51 12.30
CA PRO A 250 5.18 12.29 13.73
C PRO A 250 6.59 11.78 14.06
N HIS A 251 7.30 11.18 13.10
CA HIS A 251 8.64 10.62 13.30
C HIS A 251 9.77 11.53 12.86
N PHE A 252 9.46 12.60 12.11
CA PHE A 252 10.44 13.54 11.56
C PHE A 252 10.00 14.98 11.80
N LYS A 253 10.94 15.83 12.23
CA LYS A 253 10.64 17.23 12.62
C LYS A 253 10.17 18.12 11.46
N THR A 254 10.53 17.79 10.20
CA THR A 254 10.26 18.64 9.04
C THR A 254 9.88 17.80 7.82
N ILE A 255 9.07 18.37 6.91
CA ILE A 255 8.74 17.73 5.61
C ILE A 255 10.00 17.38 4.85
N ARG A 256 11.00 18.25 4.83
CA ARG A 256 12.29 17.98 4.17
C ARG A 256 12.96 16.69 4.65
N ARG A 257 12.89 16.38 5.97
CA ARG A 257 13.40 15.13 6.53
C ARG A 257 12.52 13.94 6.14
N CYS A 258 11.20 14.10 6.08
CA CYS A 258 10.29 13.09 5.57
C CYS A 258 10.61 12.72 4.11
N VAL A 259 10.76 13.72 3.24
CA VAL A 259 11.12 13.56 1.83
C VAL A 259 12.47 12.86 1.68
N ASN A 260 13.47 13.30 2.43
CA ASN A 260 14.80 12.67 2.39
C ASN A 260 14.75 11.20 2.81
N TYR A 261 14.04 10.88 3.89
CA TYR A 261 13.84 9.50 4.32
C TYR A 261 13.10 8.68 3.27
N TYR A 262 11.99 9.21 2.74
CA TYR A 262 11.16 8.56 1.73
C TYR A 262 11.96 8.25 0.45
N ASN A 263 12.70 9.22 -0.06
CA ASN A 263 13.45 9.09 -1.29
C ASN A 263 14.66 8.17 -1.16
N ASN A 264 15.42 8.26 -0.05
CA ASN A 264 16.74 7.66 0.03
C ASN A 264 16.83 6.43 0.93
N LYS A 265 15.89 6.25 1.88
CA LYS A 265 15.98 5.18 2.87
C LYS A 265 14.79 4.22 2.85
N ARG A 266 13.60 4.68 2.46
CA ARG A 266 12.39 3.86 2.47
C ARG A 266 12.25 3.08 1.17
N PRO A 267 12.34 1.73 1.19
CA PRO A 267 12.03 0.94 0.01
C PRO A 267 10.56 1.12 -0.40
N ASN A 268 10.31 1.23 -1.70
CA ASN A 268 8.95 1.36 -2.22
C ASN A 268 8.52 0.06 -2.92
N MET A 269 7.49 -0.59 -2.38
CA MET A 269 6.99 -1.88 -2.88
C MET A 269 6.48 -1.82 -4.32
N SER A 270 6.08 -0.64 -4.80
CA SER A 270 5.66 -0.48 -6.19
C SER A 270 6.82 -0.56 -7.18
N LEU A 271 8.05 -0.44 -6.71
CA LEU A 271 9.28 -0.49 -7.50
C LEU A 271 10.02 -1.84 -7.39
N TYR A 272 9.41 -2.80 -6.67
CA TYR A 272 10.00 -4.11 -6.47
C TYR A 272 9.98 -4.93 -7.77
N ASP A 273 11.16 -5.34 -8.23
CA ASP A 273 11.41 -6.18 -9.41
C ASP A 273 12.30 -7.38 -9.10
N GLY A 274 12.23 -7.89 -7.89
CA GLY A 274 13.12 -8.91 -7.33
C GLY A 274 14.17 -8.33 -6.37
N ARG A 275 14.34 -6.99 -6.35
CA ARG A 275 15.21 -6.27 -5.42
C ARG A 275 14.47 -5.10 -4.79
N LEU A 276 14.81 -4.77 -3.55
CA LEU A 276 14.28 -3.58 -2.90
C LEU A 276 14.91 -2.32 -3.52
N LYS A 277 14.05 -1.39 -3.93
CA LYS A 277 14.49 -0.10 -4.48
C LYS A 277 13.90 1.05 -3.69
N THR A 278 14.74 2.04 -3.41
CA THR A 278 14.28 3.35 -2.96
C THR A 278 13.88 4.19 -4.18
N PRO A 279 12.98 5.19 -4.02
CA PRO A 279 12.66 6.11 -5.10
C PRO A 279 13.87 6.76 -5.76
N ALA A 280 14.86 7.19 -4.98
CA ALA A 280 16.07 7.81 -5.52
C ALA A 280 16.94 6.84 -6.36
N LYS A 281 17.01 5.56 -5.98
CA LYS A 281 17.69 4.54 -6.78
C LYS A 281 16.94 4.29 -8.09
N ALA A 282 15.62 4.09 -8.01
CA ALA A 282 14.79 3.89 -9.20
C ALA A 282 14.81 5.10 -10.15
N TYR A 283 14.86 6.33 -9.59
CA TYR A 283 14.98 7.54 -10.38
C TYR A 283 16.24 7.55 -11.24
N LYS A 284 17.40 7.23 -10.65
CA LYS A 284 18.67 7.14 -11.37
C LYS A 284 18.66 6.06 -12.44
N GLU A 285 18.14 4.88 -12.12
CA GLU A 285 18.05 3.75 -13.06
C GLU A 285 17.13 4.04 -14.27
N LYS A 286 16.11 4.89 -14.08
CA LYS A 286 15.12 5.22 -15.12
C LYS A 286 15.37 6.54 -15.83
N LEU A 287 16.46 7.27 -15.55
CA LEU A 287 16.83 8.44 -16.35
C LEU A 287 17.17 8.02 -17.78
N LYS A 288 16.66 8.76 -18.79
CA LYS A 288 17.07 8.55 -20.18
C LYS A 288 18.58 8.79 -20.31
N GLY A 289 19.32 7.81 -20.80
CA GLY A 289 20.76 7.88 -20.98
C GLY A 289 21.63 7.51 -19.78
N GLY A 290 21.02 7.05 -18.68
CA GLY A 290 21.76 6.44 -17.57
C GLY A 290 22.19 5.02 -17.95
N THR A 291 23.41 4.86 -18.43
CA THR A 291 24.12 3.58 -18.35
C THR A 291 24.30 3.23 -16.87
N ALA A 292 23.94 2.00 -16.52
CA ALA A 292 24.10 1.41 -15.18
C ALA A 292 25.55 1.41 -14.72
#